data_1d64e26094fd93568656a15957491be5
#
_entry.id   1d64e26094fd93568656a15957491be5
#
_cell.length_a   1.000
_cell.length_b   1.000
_cell.length_c   1.000
_cell.angle_alpha   90.00
_cell.angle_beta   90.00
_cell.angle_gamma   90.00
#
_symmetry.space_group_name_H-M   'P 1'
#
loop_
_entity.id
_entity.type
_entity.pdbx_description
1 polymer ?
#
loop_
_entity_poly.entity_id
_entity_poly.type
_entity_poly.pdbx_seq_one_letter_code
_entity_poly.pdbx_strand_id
1 'polypeptide(L)'
;LMFWVIPVAYVDRTDAYRIRDRSPRVAIALAGMVNDGWNMGCTALVALNSSDFIYQVSTVLLGYQFLLLLANLNPFAPSDTVSALEAAMGAVDIRGRSHVLLYSKIFRTETPVYVRNISKRQRKFYILYAVLSYVFAAVVICAFIYNLILTFQHILVAGVS
;
A
#
# COMPACT_ATOMS: atom_id res chain seq x y z
N LEU A 1 10.48 -10.80 -11.84
CA LEU A 1 11.28 -9.58 -11.69
C LEU A 1 12.15 -9.72 -10.44
N MET A 2 13.45 -9.81 -10.64
CA MET A 2 14.42 -9.79 -9.55
C MET A 2 14.84 -8.34 -9.31
N PHE A 3 14.42 -7.76 -8.20
CA PHE A 3 15.06 -6.57 -7.67
C PHE A 3 16.31 -7.04 -6.90
N TRP A 4 17.38 -7.12 -7.60
CA TRP A 4 18.79 -7.35 -7.21
C TRP A 4 19.13 -8.34 -6.07
N VAL A 5 18.25 -8.68 -5.14
CA VAL A 5 18.52 -9.65 -4.06
C VAL A 5 17.24 -10.29 -3.47
N ILE A 6 16.04 -9.77 -3.76
CA ILE A 6 14.80 -10.30 -3.17
C ILE A 6 13.90 -10.83 -4.29
N PRO A 7 13.55 -12.12 -4.30
CA PRO A 7 12.56 -12.64 -5.24
C PRO A 7 11.20 -12.03 -4.90
N VAL A 8 10.68 -11.18 -5.80
CA VAL A 8 9.34 -10.63 -5.66
C VAL A 8 8.40 -11.51 -6.49
N ALA A 9 7.46 -12.15 -5.81
CA ALA A 9 6.37 -12.87 -6.46
C ALA A 9 5.48 -11.85 -7.18
N TYR A 10 5.35 -11.98 -8.50
CA TYR A 10 4.47 -11.16 -9.33
C TYR A 10 3.28 -12.00 -9.76
N VAL A 11 2.09 -11.51 -9.46
CA VAL A 11 0.84 -12.10 -9.96
C VAL A 11 0.29 -11.22 -11.06
N ASP A 12 0.18 -11.76 -12.27
CA ASP A 12 -0.48 -11.06 -13.38
C ASP A 12 -2.01 -11.09 -13.16
N ARG A 13 -2.58 -9.91 -12.95
CA ARG A 13 -4.02 -9.71 -12.73
C ARG A 13 -4.76 -9.24 -13.99
N THR A 14 -4.11 -9.25 -15.15
CA THR A 14 -4.68 -8.73 -16.41
C THR A 14 -6.00 -9.44 -16.74
N ASP A 15 -6.09 -10.73 -16.49
CA ASP A 15 -7.32 -11.49 -16.74
C ASP A 15 -8.47 -11.13 -15.78
N ALA A 16 -8.20 -10.58 -14.61
CA ALA A 16 -9.24 -10.11 -13.71
C ALA A 16 -10.07 -8.95 -14.30
N TYR A 17 -9.49 -8.16 -15.21
CA TYR A 17 -10.22 -7.08 -15.91
C TYR A 17 -11.25 -7.61 -16.93
N ARG A 18 -11.15 -8.88 -17.36
CA ARG A 18 -12.12 -9.52 -18.24
C ARG A 18 -13.40 -9.92 -17.52
N ILE A 19 -13.36 -10.04 -16.20
CA ILE A 19 -14.53 -10.37 -15.38
C ILE A 19 -15.45 -9.15 -15.34
N ARG A 20 -16.70 -9.31 -15.80
CA ARG A 20 -17.68 -8.22 -15.90
C ARG A 20 -18.18 -7.78 -14.52
N ASP A 21 -18.33 -8.72 -13.59
CA ASP A 21 -18.85 -8.45 -12.26
C ASP A 21 -17.80 -7.87 -11.34
N ARG A 22 -18.21 -6.89 -10.51
CA ARG A 22 -17.31 -6.17 -9.59
C ARG A 22 -16.93 -7.01 -8.38
N SER A 23 -17.88 -7.78 -7.83
CA SER A 23 -17.67 -8.57 -6.61
C SER A 23 -16.51 -9.57 -6.73
N PRO A 24 -16.46 -10.45 -7.76
CA PRO A 24 -15.33 -11.36 -7.91
C PRO A 24 -14.01 -10.63 -8.20
N ARG A 25 -14.04 -9.48 -8.88
CA ARG A 25 -12.82 -8.66 -9.08
C ARG A 25 -12.27 -8.13 -7.76
N VAL A 26 -13.13 -7.66 -6.86
CA VAL A 26 -12.74 -7.23 -5.51
C VAL A 26 -12.19 -8.42 -4.72
N ALA A 27 -12.84 -9.58 -4.78
CA ALA A 27 -12.36 -10.78 -4.10
C ALA A 27 -10.97 -11.20 -4.57
N ILE A 28 -10.70 -11.16 -5.88
CA ILE A 28 -9.38 -11.45 -6.45
C ILE A 28 -8.34 -10.43 -5.96
N ALA A 29 -8.70 -9.15 -5.90
CA ALA A 29 -7.78 -8.11 -5.43
C ALA A 29 -7.42 -8.29 -3.94
N LEU A 30 -8.37 -8.75 -3.12
CA LEU A 30 -8.17 -8.97 -1.68
C LEU A 30 -7.60 -10.35 -1.34
N ALA A 31 -7.53 -11.28 -2.29
CA ALA A 31 -7.06 -12.65 -2.04
C ALA A 31 -5.64 -12.69 -1.45
N GLY A 32 -4.75 -11.79 -1.90
CA GLY A 32 -3.41 -11.63 -1.33
C GLY A 32 -3.45 -11.31 0.16
N MET A 33 -4.25 -10.32 0.55
CA MET A 33 -4.39 -9.91 1.95
C MET A 33 -5.01 -11.00 2.83
N VAL A 34 -5.97 -11.74 2.31
CA VAL A 34 -6.56 -12.90 3.02
C VAL A 34 -5.52 -13.98 3.25
N ASN A 35 -4.70 -14.28 2.23
CA ASN A 35 -3.60 -15.23 2.35
C ASN A 35 -2.52 -14.75 3.35
N ASP A 36 -2.18 -13.46 3.35
CA ASP A 36 -1.25 -12.87 4.31
C ASP A 36 -1.78 -13.00 5.74
N GLY A 37 -3.08 -12.72 5.95
CA GLY A 37 -3.75 -12.91 7.24
C GLY A 37 -3.75 -14.38 7.70
N TRP A 38 -3.98 -15.32 6.78
CA TRP A 38 -3.91 -16.74 7.07
C TRP A 38 -2.50 -17.17 7.50
N ASN A 39 -1.49 -16.79 6.73
CA ASN A 39 -0.09 -17.10 7.05
C ASN A 39 0.33 -16.50 8.40
N MET A 40 -0.12 -15.27 8.70
CA MET A 40 0.10 -14.63 9.99
C MET A 40 -0.57 -15.40 11.14
N GLY A 41 -1.79 -15.88 10.94
CA GLY A 41 -2.50 -16.74 11.89
C GLY A 41 -1.75 -18.05 12.16
N CYS A 42 -1.26 -18.73 11.11
CA CYS A 42 -0.45 -19.94 11.26
C CYS A 42 0.85 -19.66 12.03
N THR A 43 1.54 -18.57 11.72
CA THR A 43 2.78 -18.19 12.42
C THR A 43 2.50 -17.86 13.89
N ALA A 44 1.38 -17.21 14.21
CA ALA A 44 0.97 -16.94 15.58
C ALA A 44 0.71 -18.23 16.37
N LEU A 45 0.05 -19.21 15.75
CA LEU A 45 -0.17 -20.52 16.38
C LEU A 45 1.16 -21.24 16.66
N VAL A 46 2.12 -21.16 15.75
CA VAL A 46 3.46 -21.72 15.99
C VAL A 46 4.14 -21.00 17.15
N ALA A 47 4.09 -19.66 17.21
CA ALA A 47 4.67 -18.89 18.30
C ALA A 47 4.06 -19.26 19.65
N LEU A 48 2.72 -19.37 19.73
CA LEU A 48 2.04 -19.73 20.98
C LEU A 48 2.32 -21.14 21.50
N ASN A 49 2.71 -22.07 20.62
CA ASN A 49 2.98 -23.47 20.97
C ASN A 49 4.47 -23.83 20.97
N SER A 50 5.35 -22.83 20.86
CA SER A 50 6.80 -23.03 20.80
C SER A 50 7.50 -22.29 21.94
N SER A 51 8.73 -22.73 22.24
CA SER A 51 9.63 -22.08 23.21
C SER A 51 10.95 -21.68 22.52
N ASP A 52 11.74 -20.90 23.25
CA ASP A 52 13.13 -20.58 22.92
C ASP A 52 13.31 -19.99 21.50
N PHE A 53 14.16 -20.63 20.72
CA PHE A 53 14.54 -20.16 19.39
C PHE A 53 13.36 -20.07 18.43
N ILE A 54 12.48 -21.09 18.41
CA ILE A 54 11.30 -21.10 17.50
C ILE A 54 10.33 -19.99 17.86
N TYR A 55 10.10 -19.71 19.14
CA TYR A 55 9.30 -18.59 19.60
C TYR A 55 9.86 -17.25 19.12
N GLN A 56 11.18 -17.04 19.29
CA GLN A 56 11.83 -15.79 18.88
C GLN A 56 11.72 -15.58 17.36
N VAL A 57 12.02 -16.60 16.56
CA VAL A 57 11.93 -16.53 15.09
C VAL A 57 10.49 -16.25 14.65
N SER A 58 9.51 -16.94 15.23
CA SER A 58 8.10 -16.77 14.90
C SER A 58 7.60 -15.37 15.28
N THR A 59 8.06 -14.81 16.39
CA THR A 59 7.70 -13.45 16.82
C THR A 59 8.25 -12.39 15.87
N VAL A 60 9.50 -12.52 15.44
CA VAL A 60 10.11 -11.62 14.44
C VAL A 60 9.37 -11.72 13.11
N LEU A 61 9.05 -12.94 12.68
CA LEU A 61 8.31 -13.19 11.44
C LEU A 61 6.89 -12.59 11.50
N LEU A 62 6.19 -12.71 12.63
CA LEU A 62 4.89 -12.07 12.87
C LEU A 62 4.98 -10.55 12.72
N GLY A 63 6.00 -9.93 13.30
CA GLY A 63 6.22 -8.50 13.18
C GLY A 63 6.40 -8.08 11.72
N TYR A 64 7.19 -8.82 10.97
CA TYR A 64 7.40 -8.59 9.54
C TYR A 64 6.11 -8.78 8.71
N GLN A 65 5.37 -9.87 8.93
CA GLN A 65 4.08 -10.13 8.26
C GLN A 65 3.06 -9.03 8.56
N PHE A 66 3.02 -8.55 9.81
CA PHE A 66 2.14 -7.45 10.21
C PHE A 66 2.48 -6.15 9.47
N LEU A 67 3.76 -5.81 9.33
CA LEU A 67 4.19 -4.64 8.55
C LEU A 67 3.83 -4.77 7.08
N LEU A 68 3.98 -5.95 6.47
CA LEU A 68 3.56 -6.20 5.10
C LEU A 68 2.04 -6.05 4.94
N LEU A 69 1.25 -6.57 5.87
CA LEU A 69 -0.21 -6.42 5.85
C LEU A 69 -0.61 -4.94 5.96
N LEU A 70 0.03 -4.17 6.84
CA LEU A 70 -0.20 -2.72 6.93
C LEU A 70 0.16 -1.99 5.64
N ALA A 71 1.25 -2.37 4.98
CA ALA A 71 1.63 -1.81 3.69
C ALA A 71 0.58 -2.12 2.61
N ASN A 72 0.03 -3.34 2.58
CA ASN A 72 -1.02 -3.74 1.65
C ASN A 72 -2.38 -3.09 1.97
N LEU A 73 -2.63 -2.72 3.22
CA LEU A 73 -3.82 -1.96 3.63
C LEU A 73 -3.74 -0.47 3.28
N ASN A 74 -2.57 0.03 2.90
CA ASN A 74 -2.39 1.45 2.59
C ASN A 74 -3.09 1.82 1.27
N PRO A 75 -4.14 2.65 1.29
CA PRO A 75 -4.87 3.04 0.08
C PRO A 75 -4.14 4.07 -0.78
N PHE A 76 -2.99 4.57 -0.34
CA PHE A 76 -2.23 5.62 -1.03
C PHE A 76 -0.93 5.11 -1.70
N ALA A 77 -0.50 3.90 -1.35
CA ALA A 77 0.60 3.20 -2.00
C ALA A 77 0.08 2.20 -3.06
N PRO A 78 0.93 1.72 -3.99
CA PRO A 78 0.58 0.59 -4.84
C PRO A 78 0.35 -0.65 -3.98
N SER A 79 -0.92 -0.98 -3.72
CA SER A 79 -1.33 -2.01 -2.76
C SER A 79 -2.55 -2.79 -3.27
N ASP A 80 -2.84 -3.90 -2.63
CA ASP A 80 -4.04 -4.69 -2.89
C ASP A 80 -5.32 -3.92 -2.58
N THR A 81 -5.27 -3.04 -1.57
CA THR A 81 -6.39 -2.14 -1.23
C THR A 81 -6.73 -1.19 -2.37
N VAL A 82 -5.74 -0.61 -3.05
CA VAL A 82 -5.99 0.25 -4.22
C VAL A 82 -6.61 -0.56 -5.35
N SER A 83 -6.10 -1.77 -5.61
CA SER A 83 -6.67 -2.67 -6.62
C SER A 83 -8.11 -3.06 -6.32
N ALA A 84 -8.44 -3.34 -5.04
CA ALA A 84 -9.80 -3.62 -4.60
C ALA A 84 -10.71 -2.39 -4.74
N LEU A 85 -10.22 -1.20 -4.41
CA LEU A 85 -10.95 0.06 -4.59
C LEU A 85 -11.24 0.32 -6.07
N GLU A 86 -10.28 0.11 -6.96
CA GLU A 86 -10.44 0.20 -8.40
C GLU A 86 -11.51 -0.77 -8.92
N ALA A 87 -11.45 -2.02 -8.47
CA ALA A 87 -12.43 -3.03 -8.83
C ALA A 87 -13.85 -2.67 -8.35
N ALA A 88 -13.99 -2.20 -7.10
CA ALA A 88 -15.26 -1.80 -6.51
C ALA A 88 -15.88 -0.60 -7.22
N MET A 89 -15.07 0.38 -7.59
CA MET A 89 -15.53 1.58 -8.29
C MET A 89 -15.70 1.37 -9.81
N GLY A 90 -15.21 0.26 -10.37
CA GLY A 90 -15.12 0.06 -11.81
C GLY A 90 -14.19 1.07 -12.49
N ALA A 91 -13.21 1.55 -11.76
CA ALA A 91 -12.21 2.50 -12.23
C ALA A 91 -10.91 1.78 -12.57
N VAL A 92 -10.08 2.41 -13.38
CA VAL A 92 -8.76 1.93 -13.76
C VAL A 92 -7.77 3.03 -13.43
N ASP A 93 -6.68 2.67 -12.76
CA ASP A 93 -5.59 3.58 -12.40
C ASP A 93 -6.08 4.83 -11.66
N ILE A 94 -6.79 4.61 -10.52
CA ILE A 94 -7.26 5.70 -9.65
C ILE A 94 -6.11 6.61 -9.25
N ARG A 95 -4.97 6.02 -8.90
CA ARG A 95 -3.80 6.74 -8.43
C ARG A 95 -3.21 7.64 -9.52
N GLY A 96 -2.85 7.09 -10.68
CA GLY A 96 -2.29 7.87 -11.78
C GLY A 96 -3.22 8.97 -12.26
N ARG A 97 -4.52 8.66 -12.44
CA ARG A 97 -5.54 9.65 -12.83
C ARG A 97 -5.71 10.76 -11.80
N SER A 98 -5.66 10.44 -10.52
CA SER A 98 -5.77 11.42 -9.44
C SER A 98 -4.61 12.40 -9.42
N HIS A 99 -3.37 11.90 -9.55
CA HIS A 99 -2.18 12.75 -9.61
C HIS A 99 -2.16 13.63 -10.86
N VAL A 100 -2.49 13.07 -12.03
CA VAL A 100 -2.58 13.83 -13.29
C VAL A 100 -3.63 14.94 -13.20
N LEU A 101 -4.80 14.66 -12.62
CA LEU A 101 -5.86 15.66 -12.42
C LEU A 101 -5.42 16.79 -11.49
N LEU A 102 -4.79 16.45 -10.36
CA LEU A 102 -4.31 17.45 -9.42
C LEU A 102 -3.20 18.30 -10.04
N TYR A 103 -2.25 17.66 -10.72
CA TYR A 103 -1.16 18.33 -11.42
C TYR A 103 -1.69 19.30 -12.49
N SER A 104 -2.59 18.83 -13.37
CA SER A 104 -3.15 19.69 -14.42
C SER A 104 -3.93 20.88 -13.85
N LYS A 105 -4.57 20.73 -12.67
CA LYS A 105 -5.27 21.82 -12.02
C LYS A 105 -4.32 22.85 -11.38
N ILE A 106 -3.23 22.40 -10.77
CA ILE A 106 -2.24 23.28 -10.12
C ILE A 106 -1.44 24.06 -11.17
N PHE A 107 -0.94 23.37 -12.17
CA PHE A 107 -0.06 23.94 -13.20
C PHE A 107 -0.81 24.49 -14.42
N ARG A 108 -2.16 24.43 -14.41
CA ARG A 108 -3.02 24.88 -15.51
C ARG A 108 -2.65 24.27 -16.88
N THR A 109 -2.14 23.04 -16.87
CA THR A 109 -1.82 22.29 -18.09
C THR A 109 -3.06 21.61 -18.65
N GLU A 110 -3.04 21.28 -19.95
CA GLU A 110 -4.14 20.56 -20.59
C GLU A 110 -4.34 19.19 -19.93
N THR A 111 -5.61 18.92 -19.57
CA THR A 111 -5.98 17.62 -18.98
C THR A 111 -6.04 16.57 -20.10
N PRO A 112 -5.31 15.45 -20.00
CA PRO A 112 -5.37 14.38 -20.98
C PRO A 112 -6.78 13.86 -21.23
N VAL A 113 -7.07 13.42 -22.46
CA VAL A 113 -8.42 13.00 -22.90
C VAL A 113 -9.02 11.92 -22.01
N TYR A 114 -8.21 10.96 -21.57
CA TYR A 114 -8.66 9.84 -20.70
C TYR A 114 -9.10 10.27 -19.29
N VAL A 115 -8.74 11.49 -18.87
CA VAL A 115 -9.15 12.07 -17.59
C VAL A 115 -10.18 13.18 -17.77
N ARG A 116 -10.30 13.75 -18.98
CA ARG A 116 -11.23 14.84 -19.28
C ARG A 116 -12.70 14.40 -19.25
N ASN A 117 -12.99 13.17 -19.69
CA ASN A 117 -14.35 12.65 -19.87
C ASN A 117 -14.94 11.94 -18.64
N ILE A 118 -14.40 12.19 -17.44
CA ILE A 118 -14.93 11.61 -16.19
C ILE A 118 -16.07 12.47 -15.62
N SER A 119 -16.98 11.82 -14.87
CA SER A 119 -18.10 12.50 -14.22
C SER A 119 -17.63 13.51 -13.17
N LYS A 120 -18.44 14.55 -12.89
CA LYS A 120 -18.13 15.56 -11.86
C LYS A 120 -17.89 14.92 -10.48
N ARG A 121 -18.61 13.83 -10.15
CA ARG A 121 -18.47 13.10 -8.88
C ARG A 121 -17.12 12.37 -8.81
N GLN A 122 -16.75 11.67 -9.86
CA GLN A 122 -15.44 10.99 -9.96
C GLN A 122 -14.28 11.99 -9.91
N ARG A 123 -14.44 13.14 -10.58
CA ARG A 123 -13.41 14.20 -10.56
C ARG A 123 -13.16 14.74 -9.15
N LYS A 124 -14.21 14.97 -8.36
CA LYS A 124 -14.08 15.38 -6.95
C LYS A 124 -13.36 14.31 -6.13
N PHE A 125 -13.74 13.05 -6.32
CA PHE A 125 -13.10 11.91 -5.65
C PHE A 125 -11.61 11.81 -5.97
N TYR A 126 -11.21 11.90 -7.24
CA TYR A 126 -9.82 11.82 -7.65
C TYR A 126 -8.97 12.97 -7.10
N ILE A 127 -9.51 14.19 -7.08
CA ILE A 127 -8.80 15.33 -6.47
C ILE A 127 -8.63 15.11 -4.97
N LEU A 128 -9.67 14.70 -4.26
CA LEU A 128 -9.62 14.40 -2.83
C LEU A 128 -8.60 13.29 -2.54
N TYR A 129 -8.64 12.20 -3.30
CA TYR A 129 -7.71 11.10 -3.18
C TYR A 129 -6.25 11.56 -3.37
N ALA A 130 -5.97 12.37 -4.40
CA ALA A 130 -4.63 12.89 -4.63
C ALA A 130 -4.15 13.78 -3.47
N VAL A 131 -5.00 14.69 -2.96
CA VAL A 131 -4.66 15.55 -1.82
C VAL A 131 -4.34 14.71 -0.58
N LEU A 132 -5.21 13.74 -0.25
CA LEU A 132 -4.99 12.84 0.89
C LEU A 132 -3.70 12.01 0.72
N SER A 133 -3.41 11.55 -0.50
CA SER A 133 -2.18 10.81 -0.82
C SER A 133 -0.93 11.65 -0.55
N TYR A 134 -0.92 12.93 -0.95
CA TYR A 134 0.22 13.82 -0.67
C TYR A 134 0.33 14.17 0.82
N VAL A 135 -0.80 14.41 1.50
CA VAL A 135 -0.80 14.64 2.97
C VAL A 135 -0.24 13.42 3.69
N PHE A 136 -0.69 12.22 3.32
CA PHE A 136 -0.17 10.98 3.89
C PHE A 136 1.34 10.84 3.65
N ALA A 137 1.81 11.06 2.43
CA ALA A 137 3.23 11.01 2.11
C ALA A 137 4.04 12.02 2.93
N ALA A 138 3.55 13.25 3.08
CA ALA A 138 4.20 14.28 3.90
C ALA A 138 4.29 13.85 5.38
N VAL A 139 3.22 13.30 5.95
CA VAL A 139 3.21 12.78 7.33
C VAL A 139 4.23 11.66 7.51
N VAL A 140 4.29 10.71 6.58
CA VAL A 140 5.26 9.60 6.64
C VAL A 140 6.69 10.12 6.55
N ILE A 141 6.98 11.05 5.66
CA ILE A 141 8.30 11.67 5.52
C ILE A 141 8.69 12.42 6.79
N CYS A 142 7.78 13.23 7.35
CA CYS A 142 8.03 13.95 8.60
C CYS A 142 8.29 13.00 9.78
N ALA A 143 7.50 11.93 9.90
CA ALA A 143 7.69 10.92 10.92
C ALA A 143 9.04 10.18 10.76
N PHE A 144 9.44 9.89 9.53
CA PHE A 144 10.73 9.27 9.24
C PHE A 144 11.90 10.20 9.63
N ILE A 145 11.84 11.47 9.21
CA ILE A 145 12.86 12.46 9.56
C ILE A 145 12.96 12.64 11.08
N TYR A 146 11.81 12.73 11.77
CA TYR A 146 11.75 12.85 13.22
C TYR A 146 12.42 11.65 13.92
N ASN A 147 12.11 10.42 13.50
CA ASN A 147 12.76 9.22 14.04
C ASN A 147 14.26 9.19 13.77
N LEU A 148 14.67 9.64 12.58
CA LEU A 148 16.09 9.73 12.22
C LEU A 148 16.83 10.68 13.18
N ILE A 149 16.27 11.86 13.44
CA ILE A 149 16.85 12.85 14.35
C ILE A 149 16.97 12.28 15.77
N LEU A 150 15.91 11.62 16.27
CA LEU A 150 15.95 10.99 17.60
C LEU A 150 17.04 9.90 17.68
N THR A 151 17.16 9.09 16.65
CA THR A 151 18.20 8.03 16.60
C THR A 151 19.59 8.63 16.64
N PHE A 152 19.84 9.68 15.86
CA PHE A 152 21.13 10.38 15.88
C PHE A 152 21.44 11.03 17.24
N GLN A 153 20.44 11.63 17.90
CA GLN A 153 20.62 12.18 19.26
C GLN A 153 21.00 11.09 20.26
N HIS A 154 20.32 9.93 20.21
CA HIS A 154 20.66 8.80 21.08
C HIS A 154 22.09 8.28 20.87
N ILE A 155 22.54 8.18 19.62
CA ILE A 155 23.90 7.73 19.29
C ILE A 155 24.94 8.73 19.81
N LEU A 156 24.72 10.03 19.63
CA LEU A 156 25.63 11.07 20.10
C LEU A 156 25.75 11.07 21.62
N VAL A 157 24.64 10.92 22.34
CA VAL A 157 24.66 10.89 23.82
C VAL A 157 25.35 9.62 24.33
N ALA A 158 25.09 8.46 23.69
CA ALA A 158 25.73 7.19 24.08
C ALA A 158 27.22 7.12 23.74
N GLY A 159 27.69 7.88 22.75
CA GLY A 159 29.11 7.93 22.36
C GLY A 159 29.98 8.88 23.21
N VAL A 160 29.36 9.69 24.09
CA VAL A 160 30.04 10.63 25.00
C VAL A 160 30.14 10.11 26.45
N SER A 161 29.43 9.02 26.75
CA SER A 161 29.46 8.31 28.04
C SER A 161 30.46 7.17 28.01
#